data_f8ecbd4c09a36434ed0828477e4a8a37
#
_entry.id   f8ecbd4c09a36434ed0828477e4a8a37
#
_cell.length_a   1.000
_cell.length_b   1.000
_cell.length_c   1.000
_cell.angle_alpha   90.00
_cell.angle_beta   90.00
_cell.angle_gamma   90.00
#
_symmetry.space_group_name_H-M   'P 1'
#
loop_
_entity.id
_entity.type
_entity.pdbx_description
1 polymer ?
#
loop_
_entity_poly.entity_id
_entity_poly.type
_entity_poly.pdbx_seq_one_letter_code
_entity_poly.pdbx_strand_id
1 'polypeptide(L)'
;MLFRSGDRPYAAWLYGSILLHAQLDNQLRLVELSAGMVGPAALGEQVQNSWHDVIHVPHARGWANQLNNEPGLQLSWERRYRTWQWTEAAGSLLGVDLVLRHRITLGNVATHAAGGAVVRVGWRMPADFGADLIRPGGGNTANGGGPDRFSAYTYASGEVRAVARDIFLDGNTWRHSHLVDKRPVVADLSLGFVLHWPRFQVAYTQDYRTKEFYGQLRRDVFGSVGFSFSR
;
A
#
# COMPACT_ATOMS: atom_id res chain seq x y z
N MET A 1 -23.98 -4.32 7.93
CA MET A 1 -24.09 -3.68 6.61
C MET A 1 -24.81 -4.64 5.70
N LEU A 2 -25.89 -4.24 5.03
CA LEU A 2 -26.61 -5.10 4.10
C LEU A 2 -25.86 -5.11 2.76
N PHE A 3 -25.79 -6.28 2.11
CA PHE A 3 -25.29 -6.41 0.75
C PHE A 3 -26.09 -5.49 -0.19
N ARG A 4 -25.40 -4.68 -0.97
CA ARG A 4 -25.99 -3.87 -2.05
C ARG A 4 -25.34 -4.32 -3.36
N SER A 5 -26.15 -4.64 -4.35
CA SER A 5 -25.66 -5.10 -5.66
C SER A 5 -24.75 -4.08 -6.39
N GLY A 6 -24.76 -2.82 -5.99
CA GLY A 6 -23.92 -1.76 -6.54
C GLY A 6 -22.67 -1.46 -5.71
N ASP A 7 -22.35 -2.27 -4.70
CA ASP A 7 -21.12 -2.11 -3.91
C ASP A 7 -20.08 -3.17 -4.31
N ARG A 8 -18.81 -2.93 -3.96
CA ARG A 8 -17.74 -3.89 -4.27
C ARG A 8 -18.00 -5.26 -3.66
N PRO A 9 -17.59 -6.36 -4.30
CA PRO A 9 -17.69 -7.69 -3.72
C PRO A 9 -16.93 -7.77 -2.39
N TYR A 10 -17.46 -8.57 -1.47
CA TYR A 10 -16.66 -9.01 -0.34
C TYR A 10 -15.58 -9.96 -0.85
N ALA A 11 -14.37 -9.76 -0.40
CA ALA A 11 -13.26 -10.64 -0.72
C ALA A 11 -12.11 -10.43 0.26
N ALA A 12 -11.30 -11.46 0.41
CA ALA A 12 -10.01 -11.39 1.07
C ALA A 12 -8.96 -12.07 0.20
N TRP A 13 -7.71 -11.70 0.39
CA TRP A 13 -6.56 -12.34 -0.22
C TRP A 13 -5.53 -12.66 0.85
N LEU A 14 -5.32 -13.95 1.10
CA LEU A 14 -4.24 -14.44 1.93
C LEU A 14 -3.08 -14.85 1.03
N TYR A 15 -1.91 -14.25 1.24
CA TYR A 15 -0.76 -14.48 0.37
C TYR A 15 0.56 -14.39 1.14
N GLY A 16 1.59 -14.98 0.53
CA GLY A 16 2.98 -14.74 0.87
C GLY A 16 3.68 -14.04 -0.28
N SER A 17 4.72 -13.26 0.02
CA SER A 17 5.52 -12.60 -1.00
C SER A 17 7.02 -12.73 -0.77
N ILE A 18 7.76 -12.70 -1.88
CA ILE A 18 9.22 -12.58 -1.91
C ILE A 18 9.53 -11.21 -2.52
N LEU A 19 10.22 -10.36 -1.76
CA LEU A 19 10.65 -9.05 -2.19
C LEU A 19 12.17 -9.06 -2.38
N LEU A 20 12.60 -8.76 -3.58
CA LEU A 20 13.99 -8.48 -3.91
C LEU A 20 14.16 -6.97 -4.11
N HIS A 21 15.20 -6.42 -3.53
CA HIS A 21 15.50 -5.01 -3.71
C HIS A 21 16.99 -4.78 -3.94
N ALA A 22 17.30 -3.71 -4.67
CA ALA A 22 18.65 -3.24 -4.89
C ALA A 22 18.68 -1.72 -4.79
N GLN A 23 19.54 -1.19 -3.94
CA GLN A 23 19.77 0.23 -3.78
C GLN A 23 21.08 0.60 -4.46
N LEU A 24 21.05 1.64 -5.29
CA LEU A 24 22.19 2.21 -6.00
C LEU A 24 22.10 3.73 -5.87
N ASP A 25 23.01 4.34 -5.13
CA ASP A 25 23.09 5.79 -4.91
C ASP A 25 21.70 6.44 -4.65
N ASN A 26 21.17 7.10 -5.68
CA ASN A 26 19.89 7.81 -5.64
C ASN A 26 18.71 6.98 -6.17
N GLN A 27 18.86 5.67 -6.37
CA GLN A 27 17.84 4.79 -6.92
C GLN A 27 17.57 3.59 -6.02
N LEU A 28 16.31 3.20 -5.89
CA LEU A 28 15.87 1.95 -5.31
C LEU A 28 15.05 1.18 -6.34
N ARG A 29 15.40 -0.07 -6.57
CA ARG A 29 14.68 -1.01 -7.44
C ARG A 29 14.09 -2.13 -6.59
N LEU A 30 12.84 -2.46 -6.86
CA LEU A 30 12.11 -3.50 -6.13
C LEU A 30 11.45 -4.43 -7.14
N VAL A 31 11.51 -5.73 -6.87
CA VAL A 31 10.74 -6.75 -7.57
C VAL A 31 10.07 -7.62 -6.52
N GLU A 32 8.75 -7.74 -6.58
CA GLU A 32 7.97 -8.51 -5.63
C GLU A 32 7.12 -9.56 -6.37
N LEU A 33 7.27 -10.81 -5.96
CA LEU A 33 6.41 -11.91 -6.39
C LEU A 33 5.51 -12.30 -5.22
N SER A 34 4.20 -12.22 -5.41
CA SER A 34 3.20 -12.60 -4.42
C SER A 34 2.35 -13.74 -4.95
N ALA A 35 2.10 -14.74 -4.11
CA ALA A 35 1.24 -15.87 -4.41
C ALA A 35 0.35 -16.21 -3.21
N GLY A 36 -0.91 -16.58 -3.46
CA GLY A 36 -1.86 -16.86 -2.40
C GLY A 36 -3.23 -17.30 -2.90
N MET A 37 -4.25 -17.09 -2.06
CA MET A 37 -5.62 -17.48 -2.33
C MET A 37 -6.56 -16.30 -2.09
N VAL A 38 -7.43 -16.01 -3.05
CA VAL A 38 -8.55 -15.08 -2.92
C VAL A 38 -9.81 -15.88 -2.56
N GLY A 39 -10.74 -15.28 -1.82
CA GLY A 39 -12.05 -15.86 -1.49
C GLY A 39 -12.11 -16.49 -0.10
N PRO A 40 -13.07 -17.40 0.17
CA PRO A 40 -13.29 -17.99 1.49
C PRO A 40 -12.06 -18.61 2.14
N ALA A 41 -11.19 -19.26 1.37
CA ALA A 41 -9.95 -19.86 1.87
C ALA A 41 -8.92 -18.82 2.37
N ALA A 42 -9.11 -17.55 2.09
CA ALA A 42 -8.32 -16.45 2.65
C ALA A 42 -8.71 -16.06 4.07
N LEU A 43 -9.76 -16.69 4.63
CA LEU A 43 -10.22 -16.51 6.02
C LEU A 43 -10.63 -15.06 6.39
N GLY A 44 -11.00 -14.25 5.40
CA GLY A 44 -11.30 -12.83 5.62
C GLY A 44 -12.51 -12.60 6.54
N GLU A 45 -13.55 -13.43 6.42
CA GLU A 45 -14.71 -13.41 7.31
C GLU A 45 -14.33 -13.64 8.75
N GLN A 46 -13.53 -14.68 9.00
CA GLN A 46 -13.10 -15.07 10.34
C GLN A 46 -12.26 -13.95 10.98
N VAL A 47 -11.29 -13.43 10.24
CA VAL A 47 -10.42 -12.36 10.71
C VAL A 47 -11.24 -11.09 11.02
N GLN A 48 -12.13 -10.68 10.10
CA GLN A 48 -12.92 -9.47 10.30
C GLN A 48 -13.89 -9.63 11.48
N ASN A 49 -14.61 -10.74 11.57
CA ASN A 49 -15.59 -10.95 12.63
C ASN A 49 -14.93 -11.10 13.99
N SER A 50 -13.78 -11.80 14.10
CA SER A 50 -13.00 -11.85 15.34
C SER A 50 -12.51 -10.48 15.78
N TRP A 51 -12.11 -9.61 14.82
CA TRP A 51 -11.76 -8.23 15.15
C TRP A 51 -12.97 -7.41 15.60
N HIS A 52 -14.13 -7.62 14.96
CA HIS A 52 -15.39 -6.98 15.37
C HIS A 52 -15.79 -7.38 16.79
N ASP A 53 -15.56 -8.63 17.20
CA ASP A 53 -15.78 -9.08 18.57
C ASP A 53 -14.89 -8.32 19.57
N VAL A 54 -13.60 -8.14 19.23
CA VAL A 54 -12.64 -7.40 20.07
C VAL A 54 -13.06 -5.94 20.28
N ILE A 55 -13.54 -5.28 19.21
CA ILE A 55 -13.95 -3.86 19.28
C ILE A 55 -15.46 -3.66 19.54
N HIS A 56 -16.19 -4.74 19.83
CA HIS A 56 -17.60 -4.74 20.19
C HIS A 56 -18.52 -4.10 19.12
N VAL A 57 -18.28 -4.39 17.84
CA VAL A 57 -19.13 -3.96 16.72
C VAL A 57 -19.83 -5.15 16.05
N PRO A 58 -21.02 -4.96 15.43
CA PRO A 58 -21.75 -6.04 14.77
C PRO A 58 -20.93 -6.68 13.63
N HIS A 59 -21.06 -8.00 13.47
CA HIS A 59 -20.44 -8.76 12.38
C HIS A 59 -20.86 -8.25 11.00
N ALA A 60 -19.95 -8.35 10.05
CA ALA A 60 -20.20 -8.06 8.65
C ALA A 60 -21.06 -9.18 8.02
N ARG A 61 -22.18 -8.82 7.36
CA ARG A 61 -23.15 -9.79 6.83
C ARG A 61 -23.02 -10.05 5.32
N GLY A 62 -22.00 -9.51 4.68
CA GLY A 62 -21.81 -9.63 3.22
C GLY A 62 -20.99 -10.82 2.77
N TRP A 63 -20.35 -11.55 3.67
CA TRP A 63 -19.42 -12.63 3.36
C TRP A 63 -20.05 -13.84 2.66
N ALA A 64 -21.35 -14.08 2.83
CA ALA A 64 -22.06 -15.12 2.07
C ALA A 64 -22.01 -14.90 0.55
N ASN A 65 -21.76 -13.66 0.10
CA ASN A 65 -21.67 -13.27 -1.31
C ASN A 65 -20.26 -12.84 -1.70
N GLN A 66 -19.23 -13.37 -1.02
CA GLN A 66 -17.84 -13.05 -1.35
C GLN A 66 -17.39 -13.72 -2.66
N LEU A 67 -16.28 -13.25 -3.21
CA LEU A 67 -15.64 -13.89 -4.36
C LEU A 67 -15.34 -15.36 -4.07
N ASN A 68 -15.37 -16.19 -5.12
CA ASN A 68 -15.01 -17.59 -5.03
C ASN A 68 -13.52 -17.78 -4.78
N ASN A 69 -13.16 -18.97 -4.26
CA ASN A 69 -11.76 -19.34 -4.13
C ASN A 69 -11.05 -19.33 -5.49
N GLU A 70 -9.96 -18.58 -5.55
CA GLU A 70 -9.13 -18.44 -6.74
C GLU A 70 -7.66 -18.28 -6.35
N PRO A 71 -6.72 -19.07 -6.93
CA PRO A 71 -5.29 -18.82 -6.75
C PRO A 71 -4.93 -17.42 -7.26
N GLY A 72 -4.25 -16.63 -6.42
CA GLY A 72 -3.76 -15.30 -6.77
C GLY A 72 -2.27 -15.32 -7.03
N LEU A 73 -1.85 -14.77 -8.17
CA LEU A 73 -0.44 -14.58 -8.53
C LEU A 73 -0.24 -13.14 -9.00
N GLN A 74 0.81 -12.49 -8.49
CA GLN A 74 1.10 -11.09 -8.82
C GLN A 74 2.60 -10.86 -8.85
N LEU A 75 3.09 -10.21 -9.90
CA LEU A 75 4.45 -9.72 -10.04
C LEU A 75 4.42 -8.19 -10.07
N SER A 76 5.18 -7.55 -9.18
CA SER A 76 5.32 -6.10 -9.14
C SER A 76 6.77 -5.70 -9.36
N TRP A 77 6.98 -4.68 -10.17
CA TRP A 77 8.26 -4.02 -10.35
C TRP A 77 8.11 -2.54 -10.05
N GLU A 78 9.00 -2.01 -9.21
CA GLU A 78 8.97 -0.61 -8.82
C GLU A 78 10.38 -0.02 -8.85
N ARG A 79 10.46 1.25 -9.25
CA ARG A 79 11.68 2.07 -9.12
C ARG A 79 11.34 3.37 -8.42
N ARG A 80 12.26 3.78 -7.54
CA ARG A 80 12.25 5.07 -6.87
C ARG A 80 13.52 5.80 -7.18
N TYR A 81 13.40 7.12 -7.38
CA TYR A 81 14.52 8.01 -7.66
C TYR A 81 14.44 9.19 -6.71
N ARG A 82 15.50 9.43 -5.95
CA ARG A 82 15.69 10.69 -5.26
C ARG A 82 16.23 11.68 -6.27
N THR A 83 15.35 12.54 -6.80
CA THR A 83 15.65 13.48 -7.91
C THR A 83 16.21 14.78 -7.42
N TRP A 84 15.89 15.16 -6.19
CA TRP A 84 16.34 16.40 -5.59
C TRP A 84 16.46 16.23 -4.08
N GLN A 85 17.50 16.83 -3.51
CA GLN A 85 17.75 16.87 -2.09
C GLN A 85 18.37 18.20 -1.73
N TRP A 86 17.83 18.83 -0.72
CA TRP A 86 18.42 20.01 -0.09
C TRP A 86 18.68 19.69 1.37
N THR A 87 19.90 19.97 1.79
CA THR A 87 20.29 19.99 3.18
C THR A 87 20.96 21.32 3.43
N GLU A 88 20.62 22.00 4.51
CA GLU A 88 21.32 23.19 4.94
C GLU A 88 22.81 22.85 5.12
N ALA A 89 23.72 23.84 5.08
CA ALA A 89 25.19 23.67 5.10
C ALA A 89 25.67 22.60 6.09
N ALA A 90 26.85 22.05 5.84
CA ALA A 90 27.46 20.97 6.63
C ALA A 90 27.26 21.16 8.14
N GLY A 91 26.43 20.32 8.75
CA GLY A 91 26.03 20.43 10.17
C GLY A 91 24.55 20.68 10.38
N SER A 92 23.77 21.04 9.36
CA SER A 92 22.34 21.20 9.46
C SER A 92 21.63 19.88 9.73
N LEU A 93 20.69 19.96 10.65
CA LEU A 93 19.86 18.82 11.02
C LEU A 93 18.56 18.74 10.20
N LEU A 94 18.24 19.80 9.42
CA LEU A 94 17.04 19.86 8.59
C LEU A 94 17.35 19.51 7.14
N GLY A 95 16.45 18.78 6.51
CA GLY A 95 16.55 18.41 5.12
C GLY A 95 15.18 18.29 4.46
N VAL A 96 15.19 18.45 3.13
CA VAL A 96 14.02 18.26 2.26
C VAL A 96 14.48 17.42 1.09
N ASP A 97 13.66 16.47 0.65
CA ASP A 97 13.92 15.75 -0.59
C ASP A 97 12.65 15.46 -1.39
N LEU A 98 12.86 15.12 -2.66
CA LEU A 98 11.83 14.69 -3.60
C LEU A 98 12.20 13.31 -4.16
N VAL A 99 11.33 12.35 -3.95
CA VAL A 99 11.45 11.00 -4.47
C VAL A 99 10.35 10.76 -5.50
N LEU A 100 10.73 10.52 -6.74
CA LEU A 100 9.81 10.04 -7.78
C LEU A 100 9.76 8.52 -7.75
N ARG A 101 8.58 7.96 -8.06
CA ARG A 101 8.39 6.52 -8.14
C ARG A 101 7.49 6.14 -9.30
N HIS A 102 7.73 4.97 -9.85
CA HIS A 102 6.83 4.33 -10.80
C HIS A 102 6.81 2.82 -10.54
N ARG A 103 5.66 2.22 -10.79
CA ARG A 103 5.41 0.81 -10.54
C ARG A 103 4.56 0.23 -11.65
N ILE A 104 4.86 -1.02 -12.00
CA ILE A 104 4.04 -1.87 -12.86
C ILE A 104 3.74 -3.14 -12.07
N THR A 105 2.48 -3.51 -12.03
CA THR A 105 1.99 -4.73 -11.40
C THR A 105 1.24 -5.54 -12.43
N LEU A 106 1.56 -6.83 -12.55
CA LEU A 106 0.96 -7.78 -13.47
C LEU A 106 0.50 -9.01 -12.68
N GLY A 107 -0.75 -9.41 -12.85
CA GLY A 107 -1.30 -10.58 -12.20
C GLY A 107 -2.82 -10.70 -12.35
N ASN A 108 -3.37 -11.84 -11.94
CA ASN A 108 -4.81 -12.02 -11.93
C ASN A 108 -5.48 -11.30 -10.74
N VAL A 109 -4.73 -10.98 -9.68
CA VAL A 109 -5.25 -10.21 -8.54
C VAL A 109 -5.31 -8.73 -8.90
N ALA A 110 -4.22 -8.16 -9.41
CA ALA A 110 -4.20 -6.80 -9.91
C ALA A 110 -3.25 -6.64 -11.09
N THR A 111 -3.64 -5.81 -12.06
CA THR A 111 -2.79 -5.36 -13.17
C THR A 111 -2.97 -3.84 -13.33
N HIS A 112 -1.90 -3.09 -13.08
CA HIS A 112 -1.91 -1.64 -13.18
C HIS A 112 -0.50 -1.08 -13.41
N ALA A 113 -0.45 0.14 -13.93
CA ALA A 113 0.73 0.99 -13.94
C ALA A 113 0.50 2.20 -13.03
N ALA A 114 1.49 2.59 -12.26
CA ALA A 114 1.40 3.70 -11.32
C ALA A 114 2.61 4.62 -11.41
N GLY A 115 2.38 5.91 -11.20
CA GLY A 115 3.43 6.92 -11.08
C GLY A 115 3.10 7.91 -9.97
N GLY A 116 4.12 8.35 -9.24
CA GLY A 116 3.91 9.23 -8.11
C GLY A 116 5.17 9.94 -7.64
N ALA A 117 4.98 10.82 -6.67
CA ALA A 117 6.04 11.58 -6.03
C ALA A 117 5.81 11.66 -4.52
N VAL A 118 6.90 11.73 -3.78
CA VAL A 118 6.93 11.94 -2.34
C VAL A 118 7.84 13.11 -2.04
N VAL A 119 7.33 14.12 -1.33
CA VAL A 119 8.13 15.20 -0.74
C VAL A 119 8.27 14.91 0.75
N ARG A 120 9.51 14.97 1.26
CA ARG A 120 9.79 14.76 2.67
C ARG A 120 10.50 15.98 3.25
N VAL A 121 10.16 16.32 4.48
CA VAL A 121 10.79 17.39 5.25
C VAL A 121 11.05 16.87 6.65
N GLY A 122 12.27 17.00 7.15
CA GLY A 122 12.54 16.45 8.46
C GLY A 122 13.91 16.76 9.02
N TRP A 123 14.11 16.23 10.20
CA TRP A 123 15.33 16.36 10.98
C TRP A 123 16.18 15.10 10.87
N ARG A 124 17.45 15.25 10.51
CA ARG A 124 18.40 14.14 10.23
C ARG A 124 17.81 13.14 9.25
N MET A 125 17.35 13.64 8.10
CA MET A 125 16.70 12.83 7.07
C MET A 125 17.52 11.57 6.75
N PRO A 126 16.91 10.37 6.87
CA PRO A 126 17.62 9.14 6.53
C PRO A 126 17.86 9.05 5.03
N ALA A 127 18.95 8.36 4.64
CA ALA A 127 19.30 8.13 3.23
C ALA A 127 18.45 7.01 2.59
N ASP A 128 17.23 6.81 3.06
CA ASP A 128 16.25 5.90 2.49
C ASP A 128 15.39 6.56 1.40
N PHE A 129 14.38 5.87 0.87
CA PHE A 129 13.46 6.37 -0.16
C PHE A 129 12.05 6.62 0.39
N GLY A 130 11.93 6.86 1.69
CA GLY A 130 10.67 7.16 2.38
C GLY A 130 9.94 5.92 2.87
N ALA A 131 8.90 6.14 3.69
CA ALA A 131 8.01 5.09 4.14
C ALA A 131 7.31 4.44 2.93
N ASP A 132 7.10 3.14 3.02
CA ASP A 132 6.26 2.46 2.05
C ASP A 132 4.81 2.92 2.23
N LEU A 133 4.20 3.34 1.15
CA LEU A 133 2.77 3.52 1.10
C LEU A 133 2.09 2.15 1.23
N ILE A 134 0.88 2.15 1.75
CA ILE A 134 0.10 0.93 1.96
C ILE A 134 0.04 0.14 0.66
N ARG A 135 0.64 -1.03 0.68
CA ARG A 135 0.52 -2.06 -0.34
C ARG A 135 -0.07 -3.30 0.29
N PRO A 136 -0.79 -4.09 -0.47
CA PRO A 136 -0.90 -5.49 -0.12
C PRO A 136 0.52 -6.05 -0.01
N GLY A 137 0.92 -6.57 1.15
CA GLY A 137 2.27 -7.07 1.37
C GLY A 137 3.24 -6.16 2.11
N GLY A 138 2.82 -4.98 2.48
CA GLY A 138 3.50 -4.02 3.37
C GLY A 138 4.96 -4.33 3.72
N GLY A 139 5.85 -4.25 2.75
CA GLY A 139 7.29 -4.38 3.00
C GLY A 139 7.85 -3.04 3.46
N ASN A 140 8.31 -2.94 4.68
CA ASN A 140 9.11 -1.80 5.05
C ASN A 140 10.46 -1.91 4.35
N THR A 141 10.67 -1.11 3.32
CA THR A 141 11.97 -0.99 2.65
C THR A 141 12.93 -0.10 3.45
N ALA A 142 12.93 -0.20 4.77
CA ALA A 142 13.98 0.35 5.60
C ALA A 142 15.30 -0.41 5.31
N ASN A 143 15.87 -0.16 4.16
CA ASN A 143 17.09 -0.78 3.71
C ASN A 143 18.23 0.24 3.65
N GLY A 144 19.20 -0.08 4.31
CA GLY A 144 20.35 0.68 4.71
C GLY A 144 20.16 0.93 6.19
N GLY A 145 21.09 0.50 6.99
CA GLY A 145 21.03 0.62 8.44
C GLY A 145 20.35 1.91 8.85
N GLY A 146 19.45 1.80 9.80
CA GLY A 146 18.76 2.97 10.32
C GLY A 146 19.78 4.06 10.66
N PRO A 147 19.37 5.31 10.71
CA PRO A 147 20.30 6.36 11.14
C PRO A 147 20.88 5.96 12.50
N ASP A 148 22.17 6.10 12.68
CA ASP A 148 22.86 5.81 13.95
C ASP A 148 22.24 6.56 15.14
N ARG A 149 21.39 7.51 14.87
CA ARG A 149 20.72 8.42 15.81
C ARG A 149 19.28 8.62 15.43
N PHE A 150 18.47 9.10 16.38
CA PHE A 150 17.09 9.47 16.12
C PHE A 150 16.95 10.43 14.94
N SER A 151 15.98 10.16 14.07
CA SER A 151 15.55 11.02 12.98
C SER A 151 14.02 11.11 12.92
N ALA A 152 13.50 12.18 12.36
CA ALA A 152 12.07 12.38 12.21
C ALA A 152 11.76 13.17 10.94
N TYR A 153 10.75 12.77 10.20
CA TYR A 153 10.29 13.53 9.05
C TYR A 153 8.78 13.42 8.85
N THR A 154 8.22 14.43 8.21
CA THR A 154 6.88 14.42 7.66
C THR A 154 6.96 14.27 6.14
N TYR A 155 5.89 13.79 5.52
CA TYR A 155 5.83 13.65 4.09
C TYR A 155 4.43 13.87 3.53
N ALA A 156 4.40 14.31 2.28
CA ALA A 156 3.23 14.31 1.42
C ALA A 156 3.55 13.51 0.16
N SER A 157 2.62 12.65 -0.26
CA SER A 157 2.78 11.78 -1.41
C SER A 157 1.54 11.81 -2.28
N GLY A 158 1.74 11.89 -3.60
CA GLY A 158 0.69 11.67 -4.60
C GLY A 158 1.05 10.51 -5.52
N GLU A 159 0.08 9.64 -5.81
CA GLU A 159 0.22 8.56 -6.79
C GLU A 159 -1.02 8.50 -7.68
N VAL A 160 -0.82 8.25 -8.98
CA VAL A 160 -1.89 7.97 -9.93
C VAL A 160 -1.66 6.59 -10.52
N ARG A 161 -2.73 5.79 -10.60
CA ARG A 161 -2.73 4.43 -11.15
C ARG A 161 -3.68 4.32 -12.33
N ALA A 162 -3.18 3.75 -13.44
CA ALA A 162 -4.00 3.26 -14.54
C ALA A 162 -4.29 1.76 -14.28
N VAL A 163 -5.54 1.41 -14.02
CA VAL A 163 -5.98 0.08 -13.57
C VAL A 163 -6.59 -0.69 -14.73
N ALA A 164 -5.88 -1.73 -15.18
CA ALA A 164 -6.40 -2.66 -16.18
C ALA A 164 -7.23 -3.77 -15.54
N ARG A 165 -6.81 -4.27 -14.37
CA ARG A 165 -7.52 -5.31 -13.61
C ARG A 165 -7.39 -5.07 -12.11
N ASP A 166 -8.48 -5.36 -11.40
CA ASP A 166 -8.56 -5.47 -9.95
C ASP A 166 -9.61 -6.52 -9.61
N ILE A 167 -9.19 -7.68 -9.09
CA ILE A 167 -10.09 -8.80 -8.77
C ILE A 167 -11.18 -8.41 -7.77
N PHE A 168 -10.89 -7.44 -6.88
CA PHE A 168 -11.83 -6.94 -5.88
C PHE A 168 -12.95 -6.05 -6.46
N LEU A 169 -12.84 -5.68 -7.74
CA LEU A 169 -13.82 -4.89 -8.48
C LEU A 169 -14.35 -5.67 -9.70
N ASP A 170 -13.44 -6.32 -10.45
CA ASP A 170 -13.76 -7.07 -11.68
C ASP A 170 -14.30 -8.49 -11.42
N GLY A 171 -14.24 -8.96 -10.16
CA GLY A 171 -14.63 -10.33 -9.82
C GLY A 171 -13.60 -11.39 -10.23
N ASN A 172 -13.95 -12.66 -10.04
CA ASN A 172 -13.08 -13.81 -10.32
C ASN A 172 -12.63 -13.87 -11.79
N THR A 173 -11.42 -14.39 -12.04
CA THR A 173 -10.85 -14.50 -13.39
C THR A 173 -11.49 -15.63 -14.20
N TRP A 174 -11.72 -16.77 -13.55
CA TRP A 174 -12.13 -18.02 -14.23
C TRP A 174 -13.56 -18.46 -13.89
N ARG A 175 -14.30 -17.66 -13.10
CA ARG A 175 -15.69 -17.95 -12.72
C ARG A 175 -16.51 -16.67 -12.71
N HIS A 176 -17.80 -16.79 -13.03
CA HIS A 176 -18.71 -15.67 -12.83
C HIS A 176 -18.88 -15.38 -11.34
N SER A 177 -18.71 -14.15 -10.95
CA SER A 177 -18.91 -13.66 -9.60
C SER A 177 -19.42 -12.23 -9.63
N HIS A 178 -19.75 -11.70 -8.47
CA HIS A 178 -20.15 -10.29 -8.35
C HIS A 178 -19.00 -9.38 -8.80
N LEU A 179 -19.31 -8.32 -9.53
CA LEU A 179 -18.38 -7.31 -10.01
C LEU A 179 -19.06 -5.93 -10.00
N VAL A 180 -18.24 -4.89 -10.07
CA VAL A 180 -18.67 -3.49 -10.25
C VAL A 180 -17.89 -2.87 -11.39
N ASP A 181 -18.44 -1.81 -11.98
CA ASP A 181 -17.80 -1.08 -13.07
C ASP A 181 -16.67 -0.21 -12.52
N LYS A 182 -15.41 -0.69 -12.63
CA LYS A 182 -14.23 -0.01 -12.08
C LYS A 182 -13.87 1.24 -12.87
N ARG A 183 -13.27 2.19 -12.19
CA ARG A 183 -12.65 3.35 -12.82
C ARG A 183 -11.27 2.98 -13.36
N PRO A 184 -10.94 3.36 -14.60
CA PRO A 184 -9.65 3.02 -15.20
C PRO A 184 -8.49 3.81 -14.58
N VAL A 185 -8.77 4.92 -13.89
CA VAL A 185 -7.76 5.76 -13.23
C VAL A 185 -8.18 6.04 -11.80
N VAL A 186 -7.25 5.80 -10.88
CA VAL A 186 -7.40 6.02 -9.44
C VAL A 186 -6.21 6.83 -8.96
N ALA A 187 -6.44 7.81 -8.09
CA ALA A 187 -5.40 8.61 -7.48
C ALA A 187 -5.44 8.50 -5.96
N ASP A 188 -4.27 8.46 -5.35
CA ASP A 188 -4.05 8.47 -3.92
C ASP A 188 -3.27 9.72 -3.51
N LEU A 189 -3.67 10.35 -2.41
CA LEU A 189 -2.90 11.35 -1.68
C LEU A 189 -2.63 10.82 -0.28
N SER A 190 -1.37 10.81 0.13
CA SER A 190 -0.99 10.35 1.47
C SER A 190 -0.22 11.44 2.20
N LEU A 191 -0.57 11.63 3.47
CA LEU A 191 0.13 12.51 4.39
C LEU A 191 0.57 11.70 5.60
N GLY A 192 1.79 11.92 6.08
CA GLY A 192 2.26 11.12 7.21
C GLY A 192 3.51 11.68 7.88
N PHE A 193 3.91 10.96 8.91
CA PHE A 193 5.17 11.21 9.59
C PHE A 193 5.87 9.90 9.95
N VAL A 194 7.18 9.97 10.08
CA VAL A 194 8.02 8.85 10.49
C VAL A 194 8.93 9.30 11.61
N LEU A 195 8.99 8.50 12.66
CA LEU A 195 9.94 8.60 13.76
C LEU A 195 10.84 7.38 13.68
N HIS A 196 12.14 7.60 13.58
CA HIS A 196 13.10 6.53 13.35
C HIS A 196 14.20 6.58 14.42
N TRP A 197 14.37 5.46 15.12
CA TRP A 197 15.46 5.16 16.04
C TRP A 197 16.39 4.12 15.40
N PRO A 198 17.61 3.88 15.89
CA PRO A 198 18.56 2.97 15.24
C PRO A 198 18.04 1.55 14.97
N ARG A 199 17.10 1.07 15.76
CA ARG A 199 16.54 -0.30 15.65
C ARG A 199 15.03 -0.34 15.57
N PHE A 200 14.37 0.78 15.58
CA PHE A 200 12.92 0.86 15.65
C PHE A 200 12.41 2.05 14.85
N GLN A 201 11.32 1.85 14.13
CA GLN A 201 10.63 2.90 13.39
C GLN A 201 9.12 2.84 13.67
N VAL A 202 8.52 4.01 13.81
CA VAL A 202 7.08 4.21 13.82
C VAL A 202 6.73 5.10 12.66
N ALA A 203 5.76 4.70 11.87
CA ALA A 203 5.20 5.50 10.79
C ALA A 203 3.70 5.63 10.94
N TYR A 204 3.18 6.81 10.72
CA TYR A 204 1.75 7.07 10.56
C TYR A 204 1.50 7.62 9.17
N THR A 205 0.46 7.13 8.53
CA THR A 205 -0.01 7.61 7.22
C THR A 205 -1.50 7.81 7.25
N GLN A 206 -1.96 8.91 6.70
CA GLN A 206 -3.35 9.18 6.38
C GLN A 206 -3.51 9.19 4.87
N ASP A 207 -4.33 8.30 4.33
CA ASP A 207 -4.57 8.13 2.91
C ASP A 207 -5.94 8.63 2.49
N TYR A 208 -5.97 9.31 1.35
CA TYR A 208 -7.16 9.79 0.67
C TYR A 208 -7.15 9.23 -0.75
N ARG A 209 -8.07 8.29 -1.04
CA ARG A 209 -8.19 7.66 -2.34
C ARG A 209 -9.40 8.17 -3.08
N THR A 210 -9.27 8.45 -4.38
CA THR A 210 -10.41 8.74 -5.25
C THR A 210 -11.31 7.52 -5.36
N LYS A 211 -12.52 7.70 -5.89
CA LYS A 211 -13.44 6.59 -6.12
C LYS A 211 -12.81 5.57 -7.07
N GLU A 212 -12.91 4.29 -6.73
CA GLU A 212 -12.34 3.18 -7.48
C GLU A 212 -13.33 2.56 -8.49
N PHE A 213 -14.64 2.77 -8.30
CA PHE A 213 -15.68 2.27 -9.21
C PHE A 213 -16.83 3.27 -9.37
N TYR A 214 -17.59 3.11 -10.44
CA TYR A 214 -18.80 3.89 -10.67
C TYR A 214 -19.90 3.43 -9.69
N GLY A 215 -20.61 4.39 -9.09
CA GLY A 215 -21.59 4.08 -8.04
C GLY A 215 -21.03 4.10 -6.61
N GLN A 216 -19.72 4.13 -6.42
CA GLN A 216 -19.16 4.32 -5.09
C GLN A 216 -19.65 5.63 -4.48
N LEU A 217 -20.24 5.57 -3.29
CA LEU A 217 -20.90 6.75 -2.69
C LEU A 217 -19.88 7.81 -2.24
N ARG A 218 -18.79 7.38 -1.60
CA ARG A 218 -17.77 8.27 -1.03
C ARG A 218 -16.39 7.77 -1.43
N ARG A 219 -15.42 8.69 -1.45
CA ARG A 219 -13.98 8.35 -1.53
C ARG A 219 -13.56 7.60 -0.29
N ASP A 220 -12.53 6.79 -0.39
CA ASP A 220 -11.96 6.09 0.75
C ASP A 220 -10.97 6.99 1.50
N VAL A 221 -11.09 6.99 2.81
CA VAL A 221 -10.18 7.69 3.72
C VAL A 221 -9.84 6.72 4.84
N PHE A 222 -8.54 6.44 5.02
CA PHE A 222 -8.10 5.51 6.04
C PHE A 222 -6.73 5.91 6.58
N GLY A 223 -6.46 5.55 7.82
CA GLY A 223 -5.17 5.74 8.47
C GLY A 223 -4.48 4.41 8.74
N SER A 224 -3.16 4.43 8.76
CA SER A 224 -2.35 3.28 9.14
C SER A 224 -1.23 3.67 10.08
N VAL A 225 -0.88 2.73 10.96
CA VAL A 225 0.31 2.81 11.83
C VAL A 225 1.19 1.62 11.51
N GLY A 226 2.45 1.89 11.20
CA GLY A 226 3.46 0.88 10.92
C GLY A 226 4.54 0.86 11.99
N PHE A 227 4.98 -0.34 12.34
CA PHE A 227 6.11 -0.56 13.23
C PHE A 227 7.13 -1.42 12.51
N SER A 228 8.41 -1.05 12.60
CA SER A 228 9.50 -1.82 12.00
C SER A 228 10.64 -1.98 12.98
N PHE A 229 11.27 -3.13 12.92
CA PHE A 229 12.42 -3.47 13.72
C PHE A 229 13.56 -3.91 12.80
N SER A 230 14.76 -3.37 12.99
CA SER A 230 15.99 -3.77 12.32
C SER A 230 17.00 -4.31 13.33
N ARG A 231 17.79 -5.27 12.88
CA ARG A 231 18.93 -5.79 13.65
C ARG A 231 20.20 -5.04 13.30
#